data_78dcb1f2c363d0acce939dd9d382dacc
#
_entry.id   78dcb1f2c363d0acce939dd9d382dacc
#
_cell.length_a   1.000
_cell.length_b   1.000
_cell.length_c   1.000
_cell.angle_alpha   90.00
_cell.angle_beta   90.00
_cell.angle_gamma   90.00
#
_symmetry.space_group_name_H-M   'P 1'
#
loop_
_entity.id
_entity.type
_entity.pdbx_description
1 polymer ?
#
loop_
_entity_poly.entity_id
_entity_poly.type
_entity_poly.pdbx_seq_one_letter_code
_entity_poly.pdbx_strand_id
1 'polypeptide(L)'
;MIDVSVLICTRDRGASLSRTLDSVTRAVGVAGDMAVEMVVVDNGSTDDTAARLAVWQEEQAFPVMLLAEPRAGLARARNLGLAHVRGRIVAMTDDDCVLKPDYLLALVRRFAGVATPTIVGGRILPGDAADLPVTLKLEDHPMEPVPGAFPGGFVMGANLAFTRDVIARTGRFDTRFGAGARFVAAEDTDFLFRAIAAGVVVAYDPYFVVEHHHGRCRPDEVIALLAGYGYGDGALYAKHILTDRRILGAIRRDLGDALREIRAGTRPFPYIRRFHSFRLRHMLRGFFAYAGHGLTARVRLSNAHEKA
;
A
#
# COMPACT_ATOMS: atom_id res chain seq x y z
N MET A 1 0.78 -26.69 -7.44
CA MET A 1 0.11 -25.64 -6.61
C MET A 1 0.99 -24.40 -6.74
N ILE A 2 0.43 -23.21 -6.90
CA ILE A 2 1.24 -21.99 -7.01
C ILE A 2 1.76 -21.59 -5.61
N ASP A 3 3.08 -21.36 -5.52
CA ASP A 3 3.73 -20.94 -4.28
C ASP A 3 3.52 -19.44 -4.02
N VAL A 4 3.79 -18.62 -5.03
CA VAL A 4 3.72 -17.15 -4.94
C VAL A 4 2.92 -16.57 -6.10
N SER A 5 1.97 -15.69 -5.77
CA SER A 5 1.36 -14.76 -6.74
C SER A 5 1.98 -13.39 -6.54
N VAL A 6 2.63 -12.84 -7.56
CA VAL A 6 3.07 -11.44 -7.59
C VAL A 6 1.93 -10.60 -8.16
N LEU A 7 1.45 -9.60 -7.39
CA LEU A 7 0.38 -8.70 -7.80
C LEU A 7 0.90 -7.29 -7.98
N ILE A 8 0.75 -6.74 -9.18
CA ILE A 8 1.06 -5.34 -9.52
C ILE A 8 -0.18 -4.67 -10.09
N CYS A 9 -0.44 -3.45 -9.64
CA CYS A 9 -1.47 -2.58 -10.20
C CYS A 9 -0.77 -1.38 -10.85
N THR A 10 -1.17 -1.05 -12.08
CA THR A 10 -0.54 0.03 -12.85
C THR A 10 -1.56 0.94 -13.48
N ARG A 11 -1.16 2.19 -13.74
CA ARG A 11 -1.95 3.15 -14.50
C ARG A 11 -1.06 4.21 -15.13
N ASP A 12 -1.18 4.38 -16.46
CA ASP A 12 -0.45 5.39 -17.24
C ASP A 12 1.07 5.36 -16.97
N ARG A 13 1.68 4.16 -17.04
CA ARG A 13 3.09 3.88 -16.71
C ARG A 13 3.85 3.18 -17.84
N GLY A 14 3.36 3.22 -19.08
CA GLY A 14 3.92 2.47 -20.19
C GLY A 14 5.44 2.53 -20.33
N ALA A 15 6.04 3.71 -20.11
CA ALA A 15 7.50 3.88 -20.25
C ALA A 15 8.29 3.38 -19.03
N SER A 16 7.76 3.47 -17.79
CA SER A 16 8.48 3.15 -16.55
C SER A 16 8.28 1.71 -16.07
N LEU A 17 7.15 1.10 -16.44
CA LEU A 17 6.72 -0.22 -15.98
C LEU A 17 7.69 -1.35 -16.37
N SER A 18 8.33 -1.27 -17.56
CA SER A 18 9.23 -2.32 -18.06
C SER A 18 10.33 -2.69 -17.06
N ARG A 19 10.92 -1.71 -16.37
CA ARG A 19 11.96 -1.96 -15.34
C ARG A 19 11.44 -2.86 -14.22
N THR A 20 10.24 -2.61 -13.74
CA THR A 20 9.59 -3.44 -12.71
C THR A 20 9.29 -4.83 -13.25
N LEU A 21 8.70 -4.95 -14.44
CA LEU A 21 8.39 -6.23 -15.07
C LEU A 21 9.65 -7.08 -15.30
N ASP A 22 10.73 -6.48 -15.82
CA ASP A 22 12.02 -7.16 -16.02
C ASP A 22 12.62 -7.65 -14.71
N SER A 23 12.40 -6.92 -13.61
CA SER A 23 12.87 -7.35 -12.29
C SER A 23 12.11 -8.57 -11.79
N VAL A 24 10.81 -8.66 -12.05
CA VAL A 24 10.00 -9.85 -11.72
C VAL A 24 10.48 -11.05 -12.56
N THR A 25 10.67 -10.87 -13.86
CA THR A 25 11.21 -11.93 -14.75
C THR A 25 12.55 -12.46 -14.22
N ARG A 26 13.47 -11.56 -13.82
CA ARG A 26 14.76 -11.97 -13.22
C ARG A 26 14.59 -12.72 -11.91
N ALA A 27 13.70 -12.23 -11.02
CA ALA A 27 13.46 -12.88 -9.74
C ALA A 27 12.84 -14.28 -9.90
N VAL A 28 11.95 -14.47 -10.89
CA VAL A 28 11.41 -15.78 -11.27
C VAL A 28 12.52 -16.70 -11.80
N GLY A 29 13.40 -16.20 -12.67
CA GLY A 29 14.54 -16.97 -13.17
C GLY A 29 15.48 -17.44 -12.04
N VAL A 30 15.72 -16.62 -11.02
CA VAL A 30 16.54 -16.97 -9.84
C VAL A 30 15.81 -17.95 -8.92
N ALA A 31 14.48 -17.90 -8.87
CA ALA A 31 13.66 -18.78 -8.03
C ALA A 31 13.63 -20.24 -8.55
N GLY A 32 14.06 -20.50 -9.79
CA GLY A 32 14.18 -21.85 -10.36
C GLY A 32 12.82 -22.55 -10.47
N ASP A 33 12.69 -23.73 -9.85
CA ASP A 33 11.48 -24.58 -9.93
C ASP A 33 10.30 -24.09 -9.08
N MET A 34 10.40 -22.92 -8.45
CA MET A 34 9.30 -22.34 -7.66
C MET A 34 8.10 -22.02 -8.57
N ALA A 35 6.92 -22.49 -8.20
CA ALA A 35 5.70 -22.21 -8.95
C ALA A 35 5.21 -20.78 -8.70
N VAL A 36 5.55 -19.84 -9.59
CA VAL A 36 5.19 -18.43 -9.53
C VAL A 36 4.14 -18.10 -10.58
N GLU A 37 3.19 -17.27 -10.25
CA GLU A 37 2.33 -16.56 -11.20
C GLU A 37 2.42 -15.07 -10.99
N MET A 38 2.14 -14.30 -12.02
CA MET A 38 1.99 -12.85 -11.95
C MET A 38 0.58 -12.42 -12.34
N VAL A 39 0.01 -11.51 -11.56
CA VAL A 39 -1.26 -10.86 -11.86
C VAL A 39 -0.98 -9.38 -12.00
N VAL A 40 -1.22 -8.82 -13.17
CA VAL A 40 -1.10 -7.38 -13.43
C VAL A 40 -2.49 -6.81 -13.68
N VAL A 41 -2.82 -5.73 -12.98
CA VAL A 41 -4.09 -5.04 -13.17
C VAL A 41 -3.83 -3.67 -13.75
N ASP A 42 -4.24 -3.46 -15.00
CA ASP A 42 -4.32 -2.14 -15.61
C ASP A 42 -5.55 -1.40 -15.05
N ASN A 43 -5.30 -0.30 -14.35
CA ASN A 43 -6.36 0.49 -13.72
C ASN A 43 -6.86 1.64 -14.61
N GLY A 44 -7.23 1.30 -15.84
CA GLY A 44 -7.78 2.21 -16.82
C GLY A 44 -6.74 3.19 -17.36
N SER A 45 -5.60 2.67 -17.80
CA SER A 45 -4.60 3.45 -18.51
C SER A 45 -5.14 4.01 -19.83
N THR A 46 -4.66 5.18 -20.19
CA THR A 46 -5.02 5.90 -21.44
C THR A 46 -3.84 6.02 -22.38
N ASP A 47 -2.66 5.64 -21.94
CA ASP A 47 -1.41 5.57 -22.73
C ASP A 47 -1.21 4.15 -23.33
N ASP A 48 0.00 3.84 -23.76
CA ASP A 48 0.38 2.55 -24.36
C ASP A 48 0.64 1.42 -23.33
N THR A 49 0.33 1.63 -22.04
CA THR A 49 0.57 0.64 -20.96
C THR A 49 -0.03 -0.73 -21.29
N ALA A 50 -1.30 -0.79 -21.70
CA ALA A 50 -1.98 -2.06 -21.99
C ALA A 50 -1.30 -2.82 -23.16
N ALA A 51 -0.90 -2.10 -24.22
CA ALA A 51 -0.21 -2.70 -25.37
C ALA A 51 1.16 -3.26 -24.98
N ARG A 52 1.93 -2.52 -24.18
CA ARG A 52 3.23 -2.99 -23.64
C ARG A 52 3.10 -4.21 -22.75
N LEU A 53 2.09 -4.25 -21.90
CA LEU A 53 1.80 -5.41 -21.07
C LEU A 53 1.49 -6.65 -21.89
N ALA A 54 0.70 -6.53 -22.96
CA ALA A 54 0.38 -7.65 -23.83
C ALA A 54 1.63 -8.22 -24.52
N VAL A 55 2.50 -7.36 -25.06
CA VAL A 55 3.77 -7.78 -25.67
C VAL A 55 4.66 -8.47 -24.65
N TRP A 56 4.84 -7.86 -23.48
CA TRP A 56 5.67 -8.44 -22.42
C TRP A 56 5.13 -9.80 -21.94
N GLN A 57 3.80 -9.97 -21.84
CA GLN A 57 3.17 -11.23 -21.41
C GLN A 57 3.54 -12.39 -22.35
N GLU A 58 3.55 -12.16 -23.67
CA GLU A 58 3.88 -13.19 -24.69
C GLU A 58 5.31 -13.71 -24.57
N GLU A 59 6.22 -12.92 -23.98
CA GLU A 59 7.63 -13.28 -23.80
C GLU A 59 7.89 -14.08 -22.51
N GLN A 60 6.89 -14.24 -21.63
CA GLN A 60 7.12 -14.86 -20.33
C GLN A 60 6.97 -16.39 -20.38
N ALA A 61 7.92 -17.07 -19.75
CA ALA A 61 7.89 -18.55 -19.58
C ALA A 61 7.05 -19.00 -18.37
N PHE A 62 6.52 -18.09 -17.58
CA PHE A 62 5.69 -18.37 -16.40
C PHE A 62 4.28 -17.75 -16.55
N PRO A 63 3.27 -18.25 -15.80
CA PRO A 63 1.90 -17.77 -15.92
C PRO A 63 1.77 -16.29 -15.59
N VAL A 64 1.27 -15.50 -16.55
CA VAL A 64 0.93 -14.08 -16.38
C VAL A 64 -0.54 -13.88 -16.70
N MET A 65 -1.26 -13.21 -15.81
CA MET A 65 -2.66 -12.81 -16.00
C MET A 65 -2.76 -11.29 -16.06
N LEU A 66 -3.25 -10.76 -17.17
CA LEU A 66 -3.56 -9.35 -17.34
C LEU A 66 -5.04 -9.11 -17.09
N LEU A 67 -5.36 -8.15 -16.23
CA LEU A 67 -6.71 -7.76 -15.86
C LEU A 67 -6.90 -6.26 -16.10
N ALA A 68 -8.13 -5.83 -16.41
CA ALA A 68 -8.46 -4.42 -16.59
C ALA A 68 -9.54 -4.00 -15.57
N GLU A 69 -9.28 -2.96 -14.78
CA GLU A 69 -10.26 -2.25 -13.95
C GLU A 69 -10.43 -0.83 -14.50
N PRO A 70 -11.48 -0.55 -15.26
CA PRO A 70 -11.63 0.74 -15.95
C PRO A 70 -11.90 1.92 -15.01
N ARG A 71 -12.34 1.66 -13.79
CA ARG A 71 -12.62 2.71 -12.80
C ARG A 71 -11.36 3.02 -12.00
N ALA A 72 -10.88 4.24 -12.07
CA ALA A 72 -9.73 4.69 -11.31
C ALA A 72 -9.85 4.34 -9.81
N GLY A 73 -8.73 3.91 -9.22
CA GLY A 73 -8.61 3.63 -7.80
C GLY A 73 -7.76 2.40 -7.50
N LEU A 74 -6.57 2.61 -6.89
CA LEU A 74 -5.62 1.55 -6.56
C LEU A 74 -6.26 0.41 -5.75
N ALA A 75 -7.09 0.74 -4.75
CA ALA A 75 -7.81 -0.26 -3.96
C ALA A 75 -8.79 -1.11 -4.80
N ARG A 76 -9.38 -0.55 -5.88
CA ARG A 76 -10.22 -1.31 -6.82
C ARG A 76 -9.40 -2.29 -7.62
N ALA A 77 -8.28 -1.82 -8.18
CA ALA A 77 -7.35 -2.65 -8.93
C ALA A 77 -6.78 -3.79 -8.05
N ARG A 78 -6.32 -3.47 -6.83
CA ARG A 78 -5.86 -4.50 -5.87
C ARG A 78 -6.96 -5.52 -5.58
N ASN A 79 -8.20 -5.10 -5.34
CA ASN A 79 -9.33 -6.01 -5.09
C ASN A 79 -9.64 -6.92 -6.29
N LEU A 80 -9.52 -6.40 -7.51
CA LEU A 80 -9.68 -7.21 -8.71
C LEU A 80 -8.56 -8.26 -8.82
N GLY A 81 -7.31 -7.85 -8.65
CA GLY A 81 -6.17 -8.77 -8.66
C GLY A 81 -6.28 -9.85 -7.57
N LEU A 82 -6.62 -9.45 -6.34
CA LEU A 82 -6.77 -10.38 -5.21
C LEU A 82 -7.87 -11.42 -5.41
N ALA A 83 -8.86 -11.16 -6.25
CA ALA A 83 -9.88 -12.14 -6.60
C ALA A 83 -9.36 -13.24 -7.55
N HIS A 84 -8.19 -13.05 -8.16
CA HIS A 84 -7.62 -13.96 -9.17
C HIS A 84 -6.31 -14.64 -8.74
N VAL A 85 -5.65 -14.17 -7.66
CA VAL A 85 -4.42 -14.80 -7.14
C VAL A 85 -4.70 -16.21 -6.61
N ARG A 86 -3.79 -17.16 -6.92
CA ARG A 86 -3.89 -18.57 -6.56
C ARG A 86 -2.75 -19.03 -5.64
N GLY A 87 -1.69 -18.25 -5.55
CA GLY A 87 -0.52 -18.55 -4.73
C GLY A 87 -0.83 -18.68 -3.25
N ARG A 88 -0.11 -19.54 -2.56
CA ARG A 88 -0.13 -19.66 -1.11
C ARG A 88 0.29 -18.33 -0.45
N ILE A 89 1.27 -17.66 -1.04
CA ILE A 89 1.75 -16.34 -0.67
C ILE A 89 1.32 -15.35 -1.76
N VAL A 90 0.80 -14.19 -1.36
CA VAL A 90 0.55 -13.05 -2.23
C VAL A 90 1.60 -12.00 -1.95
N ALA A 91 2.41 -11.63 -2.93
CA ALA A 91 3.38 -10.55 -2.89
C ALA A 91 2.84 -9.37 -3.69
N MET A 92 2.56 -8.26 -3.03
CA MET A 92 2.12 -7.02 -3.66
C MET A 92 3.27 -6.03 -3.71
N THR A 93 3.44 -5.40 -4.87
CA THR A 93 4.39 -4.31 -5.05
C THR A 93 3.83 -3.28 -6.02
N ASP A 94 4.42 -2.08 -6.05
CA ASP A 94 3.99 -1.01 -6.94
C ASP A 94 4.70 -1.10 -8.30
N ASP A 95 4.16 -0.44 -9.31
CA ASP A 95 4.63 -0.47 -10.71
C ASP A 95 5.91 0.34 -10.97
N ASP A 96 6.46 0.95 -9.92
CA ASP A 96 7.74 1.66 -9.89
C ASP A 96 8.74 1.04 -8.88
N CYS A 97 8.49 -0.21 -8.46
CA CYS A 97 9.35 -0.96 -7.57
C CYS A 97 10.13 -2.05 -8.33
N VAL A 98 11.44 -2.10 -8.15
CA VAL A 98 12.36 -3.08 -8.74
C VAL A 98 12.71 -4.13 -7.71
N LEU A 99 12.36 -5.38 -7.94
CA LEU A 99 12.68 -6.50 -7.07
C LEU A 99 14.18 -6.83 -7.12
N LYS A 100 14.78 -7.12 -5.96
CA LYS A 100 16.12 -7.76 -5.95
C LYS A 100 16.02 -9.18 -6.52
N PRO A 101 17.09 -9.70 -7.18
CA PRO A 101 17.04 -10.98 -7.86
C PRO A 101 16.62 -12.16 -6.96
N ASP A 102 17.00 -12.13 -5.69
CA ASP A 102 16.69 -13.17 -4.69
C ASP A 102 15.37 -12.93 -3.91
N TYR A 103 14.59 -11.93 -4.31
CA TYR A 103 13.35 -11.52 -3.63
C TYR A 103 12.40 -12.68 -3.34
N LEU A 104 12.09 -13.52 -4.34
CA LEU A 104 11.15 -14.62 -4.19
C LEU A 104 11.70 -15.71 -3.27
N LEU A 105 13.01 -15.99 -3.33
CA LEU A 105 13.66 -16.95 -2.43
C LEU A 105 13.61 -16.46 -0.97
N ALA A 106 13.93 -15.19 -0.72
CA ALA A 106 13.85 -14.60 0.61
C ALA A 106 12.42 -14.61 1.13
N LEU A 107 11.45 -14.25 0.29
CA LEU A 107 10.03 -14.26 0.61
C LEU A 107 9.56 -15.67 1.05
N VAL A 108 9.81 -16.70 0.25
CA VAL A 108 9.37 -18.05 0.58
C VAL A 108 10.04 -18.58 1.85
N ARG A 109 11.33 -18.27 2.07
CA ARG A 109 12.02 -18.57 3.34
C ARG A 109 11.32 -17.93 4.54
N ARG A 110 10.91 -16.66 4.40
CA ARG A 110 10.20 -15.94 5.49
C ARG A 110 8.85 -16.58 5.83
N PHE A 111 8.16 -17.13 4.83
CA PHE A 111 6.85 -17.79 5.02
C PHE A 111 6.97 -19.31 5.24
N ALA A 112 8.19 -19.86 5.34
CA ALA A 112 8.38 -21.27 5.65
C ALA A 112 7.88 -21.58 7.07
N GLY A 113 7.04 -22.61 7.21
CA GLY A 113 6.46 -23.02 8.48
C GLY A 113 5.37 -22.08 9.05
N VAL A 114 5.01 -20.99 8.34
CA VAL A 114 3.91 -20.13 8.76
C VAL A 114 2.58 -20.82 8.53
N ALA A 115 1.88 -21.12 9.62
CA ALA A 115 0.58 -21.82 9.63
C ALA A 115 -0.61 -20.91 9.93
N THR A 116 -0.38 -19.66 10.31
CA THR A 116 -1.42 -18.69 10.67
C THR A 116 -1.48 -17.55 9.65
N PRO A 117 -2.64 -16.88 9.48
CA PRO A 117 -2.75 -15.70 8.64
C PRO A 117 -1.71 -14.66 9.05
N THR A 118 -0.80 -14.35 8.13
CA THR A 118 0.37 -13.49 8.40
C THR A 118 0.58 -12.49 7.28
N ILE A 119 0.84 -11.24 7.64
CA ILE A 119 1.27 -10.14 6.77
C ILE A 119 2.72 -9.81 7.11
N VAL A 120 3.56 -9.64 6.11
CA VAL A 120 4.96 -9.21 6.28
C VAL A 120 5.25 -8.08 5.32
N GLY A 121 5.78 -6.96 5.83
CA GLY A 121 6.36 -5.90 5.02
C GLY A 121 7.83 -6.17 4.74
N GLY A 122 8.28 -5.86 3.52
CA GLY A 122 9.68 -5.95 3.14
C GLY A 122 10.40 -4.60 3.16
N ARG A 123 11.70 -4.66 2.94
CA ARG A 123 12.57 -3.48 2.87
C ARG A 123 12.35 -2.73 1.56
N ILE A 124 12.33 -1.40 1.64
CA ILE A 124 12.15 -0.51 0.49
C ILE A 124 13.34 0.44 0.47
N LEU A 125 14.24 0.23 -0.49
CA LEU A 125 15.43 1.05 -0.70
C LEU A 125 15.16 2.16 -1.71
N PRO A 126 15.96 3.24 -1.72
CA PRO A 126 15.90 4.23 -2.78
C PRO A 126 16.34 3.59 -4.10
N GLY A 127 15.57 3.82 -5.16
CA GLY A 127 15.85 3.29 -6.50
C GLY A 127 16.67 4.25 -7.36
N ASP A 128 16.49 5.55 -7.16
CA ASP A 128 17.23 6.59 -7.87
C ASP A 128 17.84 7.59 -6.86
N ALA A 129 19.11 7.96 -7.07
CA ALA A 129 19.80 8.94 -6.24
C ALA A 129 19.23 10.37 -6.40
N ALA A 130 18.51 10.65 -7.49
CA ALA A 130 17.83 11.92 -7.71
C ALA A 130 16.50 12.02 -6.94
N ASP A 131 15.92 10.89 -6.54
CA ASP A 131 14.67 10.85 -5.81
C ASP A 131 14.84 11.33 -4.37
N LEU A 132 13.92 12.16 -3.92
CA LEU A 132 13.92 12.62 -2.54
C LEU A 132 13.56 11.47 -1.58
N PRO A 133 14.16 11.38 -0.36
CA PRO A 133 14.04 10.22 0.52
C PRO A 133 12.68 10.13 1.22
N VAL A 134 11.65 9.75 0.46
CA VAL A 134 10.29 9.51 0.96
C VAL A 134 9.81 8.12 0.52
N THR A 135 8.80 7.58 1.20
CA THR A 135 8.23 6.26 0.90
C THR A 135 9.27 5.12 0.94
N LEU A 136 10.21 5.22 1.86
CA LEU A 136 11.28 4.24 2.10
C LEU A 136 11.06 3.51 3.43
N LYS A 137 11.57 2.28 3.50
CA LYS A 137 11.60 1.44 4.70
C LYS A 137 13.00 0.83 4.80
N LEU A 138 13.87 1.47 5.60
CA LEU A 138 15.32 1.26 5.55
C LEU A 138 15.86 0.32 6.63
N GLU A 139 15.05 -0.03 7.63
CA GLU A 139 15.48 -0.87 8.73
C GLU A 139 16.06 -2.20 8.20
N ASP A 140 17.16 -2.65 8.77
CA ASP A 140 17.95 -3.81 8.34
C ASP A 140 17.79 -5.04 9.25
N HIS A 141 16.86 -4.96 10.20
CA HIS A 141 16.54 -6.04 11.15
C HIS A 141 15.02 -6.30 11.18
N PRO A 142 14.61 -7.55 11.49
CA PRO A 142 13.20 -7.90 11.65
C PRO A 142 12.55 -7.11 12.78
N MET A 143 11.27 -6.73 12.59
CA MET A 143 10.50 -5.99 13.59
C MET A 143 9.08 -6.52 13.72
N GLU A 144 8.50 -6.30 14.90
CA GLU A 144 7.08 -6.51 15.16
C GLU A 144 6.39 -5.17 15.46
N PRO A 145 5.10 -5.01 15.17
CA PRO A 145 4.39 -3.80 15.52
C PRO A 145 4.27 -3.69 17.04
N VAL A 146 4.40 -2.48 17.56
CA VAL A 146 4.19 -2.22 19.00
C VAL A 146 2.72 -2.57 19.34
N PRO A 147 2.49 -3.45 20.32
CA PRO A 147 1.13 -3.84 20.71
C PRO A 147 0.24 -2.63 21.03
N GLY A 148 -0.95 -2.59 20.45
CA GLY A 148 -1.89 -1.49 20.64
C GLY A 148 -1.54 -0.18 19.94
N ALA A 149 -0.41 -0.11 19.22
CA ALA A 149 -0.06 1.05 18.44
C ALA A 149 -0.82 1.09 17.09
N PHE A 150 -0.95 2.31 16.55
CA PHE A 150 -1.44 2.50 15.19
C PHE A 150 -0.38 2.05 14.17
N PRO A 151 -0.72 1.19 13.20
CA PRO A 151 0.26 0.54 12.33
C PRO A 151 0.71 1.41 11.15
N GLY A 152 0.32 2.67 11.06
CA GLY A 152 0.68 3.54 9.92
C GLY A 152 2.19 3.63 9.73
N GLY A 153 2.66 3.37 8.50
CA GLY A 153 4.07 3.39 8.14
C GLY A 153 4.89 2.18 8.64
N PHE A 154 4.30 1.23 9.37
CA PHE A 154 5.00 0.02 9.81
C PHE A 154 5.28 -0.93 8.64
N VAL A 155 4.27 -1.16 7.80
CA VAL A 155 4.36 -1.85 6.51
C VAL A 155 3.76 -0.96 5.44
N MET A 156 4.34 -0.94 4.26
CA MET A 156 3.87 -0.12 3.13
C MET A 156 3.45 -0.99 1.95
N GLY A 157 2.42 -0.55 1.22
CA GLY A 157 1.87 -1.25 0.06
C GLY A 157 2.85 -1.51 -1.07
N ALA A 158 3.95 -0.74 -1.14
CA ALA A 158 5.01 -0.90 -2.12
C ALA A 158 5.84 -2.19 -1.95
N ASN A 159 5.83 -2.81 -0.75
CA ASN A 159 6.45 -4.11 -0.50
C ASN A 159 5.71 -4.85 0.61
N LEU A 160 4.60 -5.44 0.27
CA LEU A 160 3.66 -6.09 1.19
C LEU A 160 3.39 -7.53 0.74
N ALA A 161 3.67 -8.50 1.60
CA ALA A 161 3.34 -9.89 1.32
C ALA A 161 2.49 -10.51 2.44
N PHE A 162 1.66 -11.49 2.09
CA PHE A 162 0.81 -12.17 3.05
C PHE A 162 0.38 -13.56 2.60
N THR A 163 0.02 -14.41 3.56
CA THR A 163 -0.64 -15.68 3.26
C THR A 163 -2.05 -15.44 2.71
N ARG A 164 -2.46 -16.19 1.70
CA ARG A 164 -3.73 -15.93 0.98
C ARG A 164 -4.98 -15.93 1.88
N ASP A 165 -4.98 -16.64 2.98
CA ASP A 165 -6.06 -16.69 3.97
C ASP A 165 -6.27 -15.37 4.73
N VAL A 166 -5.30 -14.46 4.71
CA VAL A 166 -5.45 -13.08 5.21
C VAL A 166 -6.64 -12.37 4.55
N ILE A 167 -6.87 -12.62 3.25
CA ILE A 167 -7.99 -12.01 2.51
C ILE A 167 -9.35 -12.40 3.14
N ALA A 168 -9.50 -13.66 3.51
CA ALA A 168 -10.73 -14.15 4.15
C ALA A 168 -10.94 -13.55 5.55
N ARG A 169 -9.85 -13.29 6.29
CA ARG A 169 -9.88 -12.70 7.64
C ARG A 169 -10.13 -11.20 7.64
N THR A 170 -9.44 -10.48 6.75
CA THR A 170 -9.41 -9.01 6.73
C THR A 170 -10.49 -8.41 5.84
N GLY A 171 -10.93 -9.17 4.82
CA GLY A 171 -11.77 -8.68 3.74
C GLY A 171 -10.98 -7.88 2.70
N ARG A 172 -11.69 -7.18 1.82
CA ARG A 172 -11.12 -6.43 0.69
C ARG A 172 -10.58 -5.07 1.13
N PHE A 173 -9.77 -4.46 0.30
CA PHE A 173 -9.40 -3.03 0.43
C PHE A 173 -10.64 -2.14 0.33
N ASP A 174 -10.71 -1.09 1.15
CA ASP A 174 -11.78 -0.11 1.07
C ASP A 174 -11.55 0.83 -0.12
N THR A 175 -12.39 0.74 -1.13
CA THR A 175 -12.25 1.48 -2.40
C THR A 175 -12.44 2.98 -2.30
N ARG A 176 -12.75 3.50 -1.13
CA ARG A 176 -12.79 4.95 -0.86
C ARG A 176 -11.41 5.53 -0.59
N PHE A 177 -10.41 4.68 -0.29
CA PHE A 177 -9.03 5.03 0.06
C PHE A 177 -8.06 4.66 -1.07
N GLY A 178 -6.89 5.30 -1.07
CA GLY A 178 -5.79 5.03 -1.98
C GLY A 178 -5.74 5.96 -3.19
N ALA A 179 -4.67 5.84 -3.97
CA ALA A 179 -4.46 6.64 -5.17
C ALA A 179 -5.65 6.51 -6.13
N GLY A 180 -6.11 7.63 -6.69
CA GLY A 180 -7.26 7.69 -7.58
C GLY A 180 -8.64 7.56 -6.90
N ALA A 181 -8.69 7.45 -5.56
CA ALA A 181 -9.92 7.41 -4.78
C ALA A 181 -10.20 8.76 -4.08
N ARG A 182 -11.38 8.86 -3.42
CA ARG A 182 -11.79 10.06 -2.69
C ARG A 182 -10.83 10.45 -1.56
N PHE A 183 -10.38 9.46 -0.79
CA PHE A 183 -9.36 9.61 0.24
C PHE A 183 -8.06 9.04 -0.32
N VAL A 184 -7.25 9.90 -0.87
CA VAL A 184 -6.15 9.65 -1.81
C VAL A 184 -5.01 8.77 -1.29
N ALA A 185 -5.09 8.26 -0.06
CA ALA A 185 -4.08 7.42 0.60
C ALA A 185 -4.71 6.54 1.68
N ALA A 186 -3.88 5.79 2.44
CA ALA A 186 -4.21 5.00 3.62
C ALA A 186 -5.04 3.71 3.36
N GLU A 187 -5.11 3.21 2.13
CA GLU A 187 -5.78 1.95 1.82
C GLU A 187 -5.04 0.75 2.41
N ASP A 188 -3.71 0.76 2.37
CA ASP A 188 -2.84 -0.26 2.97
C ASP A 188 -2.86 -0.18 4.50
N THR A 189 -2.80 1.02 5.05
CA THR A 189 -2.92 1.26 6.50
C THR A 189 -4.27 0.81 7.04
N ASP A 190 -5.38 1.08 6.32
CA ASP A 190 -6.71 0.58 6.67
C ASP A 190 -6.77 -0.95 6.64
N PHE A 191 -6.17 -1.56 5.62
CA PHE A 191 -6.11 -3.01 5.50
C PHE A 191 -5.34 -3.63 6.67
N LEU A 192 -4.14 -3.13 7.00
CA LEU A 192 -3.34 -3.56 8.14
C LEU A 192 -4.07 -3.35 9.47
N PHE A 193 -4.72 -2.21 9.65
CA PHE A 193 -5.46 -1.88 10.86
C PHE A 193 -6.58 -2.90 11.12
N ARG A 194 -7.33 -3.27 10.07
CA ARG A 194 -8.38 -4.30 10.14
C ARG A 194 -7.80 -5.70 10.31
N ALA A 195 -6.69 -6.01 9.67
CA ALA A 195 -5.99 -7.29 9.80
C ALA A 195 -5.55 -7.56 11.25
N ILE A 196 -4.91 -6.57 11.89
CA ILE A 196 -4.51 -6.67 13.31
C ILE A 196 -5.74 -6.85 14.20
N ALA A 197 -6.83 -6.14 13.95
CA ALA A 197 -8.07 -6.29 14.69
C ALA A 197 -8.71 -7.69 14.54
N ALA A 198 -8.47 -8.34 13.39
CA ALA A 198 -8.93 -9.70 13.09
C ALA A 198 -7.95 -10.80 13.58
N GLY A 199 -6.89 -10.43 14.33
CA GLY A 199 -5.91 -11.36 14.86
C GLY A 199 -4.90 -11.89 13.84
N VAL A 200 -4.73 -11.18 12.72
CA VAL A 200 -3.68 -11.49 11.74
C VAL A 200 -2.33 -11.06 12.31
N VAL A 201 -1.33 -11.93 12.21
CA VAL A 201 0.05 -11.61 12.58
C VAL A 201 0.63 -10.61 11.57
N VAL A 202 1.23 -9.54 12.07
CA VAL A 202 1.92 -8.54 11.22
C VAL A 202 3.38 -8.46 11.64
N ALA A 203 4.30 -8.48 10.68
CA ALA A 203 5.73 -8.36 10.92
C ALA A 203 6.40 -7.54 9.81
N TYR A 204 7.63 -7.15 10.05
CA TYR A 204 8.53 -6.59 9.05
C TYR A 204 9.77 -7.49 8.95
N ASP A 205 10.22 -7.73 7.71
CA ASP A 205 11.39 -8.53 7.43
C ASP A 205 12.25 -7.84 6.36
N PRO A 206 13.52 -7.50 6.63
CA PRO A 206 14.36 -6.74 5.72
C PRO A 206 14.96 -7.56 4.57
N TYR A 207 14.75 -8.87 4.52
CA TYR A 207 15.48 -9.74 3.61
C TYR A 207 14.86 -9.86 2.22
N PHE A 208 13.56 -9.58 2.04
CA PHE A 208 12.99 -9.43 0.70
C PHE A 208 12.85 -7.93 0.38
N VAL A 209 13.54 -7.51 -0.66
CA VAL A 209 13.89 -6.11 -0.90
C VAL A 209 13.40 -5.64 -2.25
N VAL A 210 12.84 -4.42 -2.28
CA VAL A 210 12.59 -3.68 -3.52
C VAL A 210 13.34 -2.35 -3.51
N GLU A 211 13.68 -1.84 -4.70
CA GLU A 211 14.15 -0.47 -4.94
C GLU A 211 13.00 0.34 -5.51
N HIS A 212 12.66 1.45 -4.87
CA HIS A 212 11.50 2.27 -5.23
C HIS A 212 11.95 3.48 -6.07
N HIS A 213 11.52 3.51 -7.33
CA HIS A 213 11.83 4.54 -8.34
C HIS A 213 10.64 5.47 -8.51
N HIS A 214 10.23 6.16 -7.46
CA HIS A 214 9.01 6.96 -7.46
C HIS A 214 9.08 8.27 -8.27
N GLY A 215 10.27 8.68 -8.72
CA GLY A 215 10.49 9.83 -9.60
C GLY A 215 10.21 11.20 -8.98
N ARG A 216 10.06 11.32 -7.66
CA ARG A 216 9.82 12.60 -6.99
C ARG A 216 11.13 13.26 -6.63
N CYS A 217 11.55 14.19 -7.48
CA CYS A 217 12.82 14.91 -7.34
C CYS A 217 12.65 16.32 -6.75
N ARG A 218 11.42 16.81 -6.59
CA ARG A 218 11.15 18.19 -6.17
C ARG A 218 10.45 18.24 -4.81
N PRO A 219 10.78 19.23 -3.96
CA PRO A 219 10.16 19.39 -2.64
C PRO A 219 8.64 19.58 -2.68
N ASP A 220 8.11 20.28 -3.69
CA ASP A 220 6.66 20.50 -3.84
C ASP A 220 5.90 19.19 -4.11
N GLU A 221 6.47 18.23 -4.85
CA GLU A 221 5.91 16.91 -5.07
C GLU A 221 5.82 16.10 -3.77
N VAL A 222 6.86 16.18 -2.94
CA VAL A 222 6.88 15.54 -1.62
C VAL A 222 5.88 16.18 -0.66
N ILE A 223 5.78 17.51 -0.66
CA ILE A 223 4.78 18.24 0.15
C ILE A 223 3.37 17.82 -0.25
N ALA A 224 3.07 17.73 -1.55
CA ALA A 224 1.77 17.28 -2.05
C ALA A 224 1.46 15.83 -1.64
N LEU A 225 2.44 14.93 -1.74
CA LEU A 225 2.33 13.54 -1.31
C LEU A 225 1.99 13.44 0.19
N LEU A 226 2.74 14.13 1.04
CA LEU A 226 2.55 14.10 2.50
C LEU A 226 1.25 14.77 2.93
N ALA A 227 0.78 15.78 2.19
CA ALA A 227 -0.56 16.35 2.37
C ALA A 227 -1.65 15.29 2.09
N GLY A 228 -1.49 14.50 1.02
CA GLY A 228 -2.36 13.39 0.67
C GLY A 228 -2.37 12.30 1.76
N TYR A 229 -1.19 11.93 2.27
CA TYR A 229 -1.07 10.96 3.38
C TYR A 229 -1.79 11.45 4.64
N GLY A 230 -1.54 12.70 5.07
CA GLY A 230 -2.25 13.27 6.21
C GLY A 230 -3.77 13.29 6.00
N TYR A 231 -4.23 13.61 4.80
CA TYR A 231 -5.66 13.61 4.48
C TYR A 231 -6.26 12.20 4.54
N GLY A 232 -5.60 11.20 3.98
CA GLY A 232 -6.01 9.79 4.05
C GLY A 232 -6.03 9.26 5.49
N ASP A 233 -4.99 9.53 6.28
CA ASP A 233 -4.91 9.16 7.71
C ASP A 233 -6.07 9.75 8.51
N GLY A 234 -6.40 11.02 8.28
CA GLY A 234 -7.53 11.68 8.95
C GLY A 234 -8.87 11.02 8.62
N ALA A 235 -9.09 10.66 7.35
CA ALA A 235 -10.28 9.93 6.93
C ALA A 235 -10.34 8.53 7.57
N LEU A 236 -9.22 7.84 7.66
CA LEU A 236 -9.10 6.54 8.34
C LEU A 236 -9.42 6.67 9.83
N TYR A 237 -8.93 7.71 10.50
CA TYR A 237 -9.26 7.97 11.90
C TYR A 237 -10.77 8.18 12.08
N ALA A 238 -11.41 8.97 11.22
CA ALA A 238 -12.87 9.17 11.26
C ALA A 238 -13.64 7.86 11.02
N LYS A 239 -13.14 6.99 10.16
CA LYS A 239 -13.73 5.67 9.89
C LYS A 239 -13.76 4.78 11.13
N HIS A 240 -12.68 4.76 11.91
CA HIS A 240 -12.49 3.78 12.99
C HIS A 240 -12.63 4.35 14.41
N ILE A 241 -12.76 5.66 14.60
CA ILE A 241 -12.75 6.31 15.93
C ILE A 241 -13.80 5.78 16.89
N LEU A 242 -14.96 5.36 16.38
CA LEU A 242 -16.05 4.83 17.19
C LEU A 242 -15.96 3.31 17.44
N THR A 243 -15.10 2.62 16.71
CA THR A 243 -15.01 1.15 16.72
C THR A 243 -13.70 0.63 17.31
N ASP A 244 -12.65 1.46 17.38
CA ASP A 244 -11.34 1.02 17.82
C ASP A 244 -10.59 2.09 18.65
N ARG A 245 -10.29 1.73 19.91
CA ARG A 245 -9.61 2.65 20.85
C ARG A 245 -8.17 2.98 20.46
N ARG A 246 -7.52 2.19 19.59
CA ARG A 246 -6.17 2.47 19.09
C ARG A 246 -6.11 3.82 18.36
N ILE A 247 -7.20 4.23 17.72
CA ILE A 247 -7.31 5.55 17.06
C ILE A 247 -7.16 6.69 18.08
N LEU A 248 -7.75 6.57 19.27
CA LEU A 248 -7.60 7.61 20.30
C LEU A 248 -6.14 7.75 20.75
N GLY A 249 -5.42 6.63 20.86
CA GLY A 249 -3.97 6.63 21.13
C GLY A 249 -3.17 7.30 20.03
N ALA A 250 -3.52 7.04 18.76
CA ALA A 250 -2.89 7.68 17.61
C ALA A 250 -3.14 9.20 17.59
N ILE A 251 -4.38 9.64 17.80
CA ILE A 251 -4.74 11.06 17.88
C ILE A 251 -3.95 11.77 18.99
N ARG A 252 -3.89 11.17 20.18
CA ARG A 252 -3.12 11.74 21.31
C ARG A 252 -1.64 11.90 20.97
N ARG A 253 -1.04 10.94 20.28
CA ARG A 253 0.36 11.00 19.83
C ARG A 253 0.56 12.12 18.81
N ASP A 254 -0.28 12.19 17.76
CA ASP A 254 -0.18 13.21 16.73
C ASP A 254 -0.35 14.63 17.30
N LEU A 255 -1.28 14.83 18.22
CA LEU A 255 -1.45 16.10 18.94
C LEU A 255 -0.24 16.41 19.82
N GLY A 256 0.30 15.41 20.53
CA GLY A 256 1.50 15.54 21.34
C GLY A 256 2.73 15.92 20.52
N ASP A 257 2.90 15.33 19.33
CA ASP A 257 3.98 15.65 18.41
C ASP A 257 3.88 17.10 17.88
N ALA A 258 2.69 17.51 17.48
CA ALA A 258 2.45 18.88 17.05
C ALA A 258 2.71 19.91 18.17
N LEU A 259 2.31 19.60 19.41
CA LEU A 259 2.56 20.47 20.57
C LEU A 259 4.06 20.51 20.93
N ARG A 260 4.77 19.38 20.85
CA ARG A 260 6.22 19.35 21.06
C ARG A 260 6.95 20.18 19.99
N GLU A 261 6.54 20.08 18.74
CA GLU A 261 7.09 20.87 17.63
C GLU A 261 6.94 22.37 17.86
N ILE A 262 5.78 22.82 18.37
CA ILE A 262 5.54 24.24 18.67
C ILE A 262 6.46 24.73 19.81
N ARG A 263 6.70 23.90 20.83
CA ARG A 263 7.48 24.26 22.03
C ARG A 263 8.99 24.17 21.83
N ALA A 264 9.47 23.13 21.12
CA ALA A 264 10.89 22.80 20.98
C ALA A 264 11.56 23.39 19.72
N GLY A 265 10.79 24.14 18.90
CA GLY A 265 11.25 24.57 17.59
C GLY A 265 11.12 23.50 16.52
N THR A 266 11.42 23.89 15.28
CA THR A 266 11.13 23.08 14.10
C THR A 266 12.31 22.19 13.71
N ARG A 267 12.09 20.88 13.56
CA ARG A 267 12.96 20.04 12.76
C ARG A 267 12.41 20.01 11.32
N PRO A 268 13.16 20.46 10.31
CA PRO A 268 12.73 20.34 8.93
C PRO A 268 12.64 18.86 8.55
N PHE A 269 11.47 18.38 8.20
CA PHE A 269 11.28 17.05 7.66
C PHE A 269 10.10 17.05 6.69
N PRO A 270 10.21 16.27 5.69
CA PRO A 270 11.10 16.46 4.56
C PRO A 270 10.70 17.77 3.88
N TYR A 271 11.51 18.77 4.00
CA TYR A 271 11.30 20.12 3.43
C TYR A 271 10.09 20.90 4.01
N ILE A 272 9.49 20.41 5.09
CA ILE A 272 8.34 21.04 5.75
C ILE A 272 8.75 21.55 7.13
N ARG A 273 8.73 22.85 7.31
CA ARG A 273 9.24 23.52 8.51
C ARG A 273 8.52 23.11 9.80
N ARG A 274 7.22 22.84 9.74
CA ARG A 274 6.37 22.39 10.86
C ARG A 274 5.61 21.14 10.44
N PHE A 275 6.32 20.03 10.36
CA PHE A 275 5.79 18.80 9.77
C PHE A 275 4.57 18.24 10.52
N HIS A 276 4.64 18.16 11.86
CA HIS A 276 3.54 17.59 12.65
C HIS A 276 2.30 18.50 12.62
N SER A 277 2.48 19.81 12.67
CA SER A 277 1.39 20.78 12.52
C SER A 277 0.78 20.74 11.12
N PHE A 278 1.62 20.63 10.09
CA PHE A 278 1.19 20.45 8.70
C PHE A 278 0.37 19.16 8.54
N ARG A 279 0.90 18.02 9.02
CA ARG A 279 0.22 16.72 8.98
C ARG A 279 -1.14 16.78 9.70
N LEU A 280 -1.17 17.31 10.91
CA LEU A 280 -2.42 17.47 11.69
C LEU A 280 -3.48 18.29 10.96
N ARG A 281 -3.10 19.39 10.30
CA ARG A 281 -4.02 20.20 9.48
C ARG A 281 -4.68 19.37 8.38
N HIS A 282 -3.90 18.56 7.66
CA HIS A 282 -4.43 17.70 6.60
C HIS A 282 -5.26 16.55 7.14
N MET A 283 -4.87 15.98 8.28
CA MET A 283 -5.67 14.96 8.98
C MET A 283 -7.04 15.49 9.41
N LEU A 284 -7.12 16.69 9.97
CA LEU A 284 -8.40 17.30 10.32
C LEU A 284 -9.30 17.48 9.08
N ARG A 285 -8.73 17.92 7.95
CA ARG A 285 -9.48 18.02 6.69
C ARG A 285 -10.04 16.67 6.24
N GLY A 286 -9.21 15.60 6.26
CA GLY A 286 -9.64 14.25 5.91
C GLY A 286 -10.69 13.69 6.86
N PHE A 287 -10.52 13.91 8.16
CA PHE A 287 -11.47 13.51 9.19
C PHE A 287 -12.87 14.08 8.95
N PHE A 288 -12.97 15.39 8.79
CA PHE A 288 -14.26 16.05 8.55
C PHE A 288 -14.85 15.72 7.18
N ALA A 289 -14.02 15.53 6.16
CA ALA A 289 -14.48 15.09 4.84
C ALA A 289 -15.10 13.69 4.89
N TYR A 290 -14.54 12.77 5.68
CA TYR A 290 -15.11 11.44 5.86
C TYR A 290 -16.41 11.48 6.67
N ALA A 291 -16.43 12.21 7.78
CA ALA A 291 -17.62 12.38 8.62
C ALA A 291 -18.80 12.99 7.83
N GLY A 292 -18.54 14.03 7.05
CA GLY A 292 -19.55 14.66 6.19
C GLY A 292 -20.06 13.73 5.07
N HIS A 293 -19.19 12.88 4.52
CA HIS A 293 -19.59 11.91 3.51
C HIS A 293 -20.56 10.85 4.07
N GLY A 294 -20.33 10.38 5.28
CA GLY A 294 -21.22 9.43 5.95
C GLY A 294 -22.61 9.99 6.21
N LEU A 295 -22.71 11.28 6.56
CA LEU A 295 -23.98 11.98 6.77
C LEU A 295 -24.77 12.12 5.46
N THR A 296 -24.13 12.56 4.38
CA THR A 296 -24.79 12.70 3.06
C THR A 296 -25.28 11.39 2.47
N ALA A 297 -24.56 10.28 2.69
CA ALA A 297 -24.98 8.96 2.25
C ALA A 297 -26.21 8.47 3.02
N ARG A 298 -26.27 8.71 4.34
CA ARG A 298 -27.46 8.36 5.16
C ARG A 298 -28.70 9.16 4.78
N VAL A 299 -28.57 10.45 4.53
CA VAL A 299 -29.70 11.32 4.10
C VAL A 299 -30.24 10.88 2.75
N ARG A 300 -29.39 10.48 1.79
CA ARG A 300 -29.83 9.97 0.48
C ARG A 300 -30.60 8.64 0.60
N LEU A 301 -30.21 7.75 1.50
CA LEU A 301 -30.88 6.48 1.74
C LEU A 301 -32.24 6.71 2.45
N SER A 302 -32.34 7.63 3.41
CA SER A 302 -33.58 8.01 4.06
C SER A 302 -34.60 8.56 3.05
N ASN A 303 -34.17 9.52 2.21
CA ASN A 303 -35.03 10.13 1.20
C ASN A 303 -35.43 9.15 0.07
N ALA A 304 -34.69 8.05 -0.14
CA ALA A 304 -35.05 7.02 -1.10
C ALA A 304 -36.13 6.07 -0.52
N HIS A 305 -36.11 5.83 0.81
CA HIS A 305 -37.13 5.03 1.50
C HIS A 305 -38.47 5.76 1.70
N GLU A 306 -38.43 7.11 1.77
CA GLU A 306 -39.64 7.92 1.85
C GLU A 306 -40.37 8.10 0.50
N LYS A 307 -39.73 7.72 -0.61
CA LYS A 307 -40.27 7.83 -1.97
C LYS A 307 -40.65 6.47 -2.61
N ALA A 308 -40.44 5.36 -1.91
CA ALA A 308 -40.83 4.01 -2.29
C ALA A 308 -42.02 3.53 -1.46
#